data_759edcc544399a97626b64ebad929917
#
_entry.id   759edcc544399a97626b64ebad929917
#
_cell.length_a   1.000
_cell.length_b   1.000
_cell.length_c   1.000
_cell.angle_alpha   90.00
_cell.angle_beta   90.00
_cell.angle_gamma   90.00
#
_symmetry.space_group_name_H-M   'P 1'
#
loop_
_entity.id
_entity.type
_entity.pdbx_description
1 polymer ?
#
loop_
_entity_poly.entity_id
_entity_poly.type
_entity_poly.pdbx_seq_one_letter_code
_entity_poly.pdbx_strand_id
1 'polypeptide(L)' 'MNIRPSAAIRQNYNEIADLCRKTAEPIFLTKNGEGDLVVMDIETYNRREKMLKL' A
#
# COMPACT_ATOMS: atom_id res chain seq x y z
N MET A 1 3.12 10.72 -1.16
CA MET A 1 3.31 9.33 -1.60
C MET A 1 4.14 8.58 -0.59
N ASN A 2 3.65 7.45 -0.14
CA ASN A 2 4.38 6.63 0.84
C ASN A 2 5.15 5.52 0.15
N ILE A 3 6.44 5.47 0.43
CA ILE A 3 7.35 4.49 -0.16
C ILE A 3 8.10 3.80 0.97
N ARG A 4 8.14 2.47 0.94
CA ARG A 4 8.85 1.67 1.94
C ARG A 4 9.58 0.54 1.25
N PRO A 5 10.66 0.02 1.83
CA PRO A 5 11.30 -1.17 1.27
C PRO A 5 10.38 -2.38 1.43
N SER A 6 10.42 -3.28 0.45
CA SER A 6 9.56 -4.48 0.47
C SER A 6 9.77 -5.33 1.72
N ALA A 7 10.99 -5.36 2.25
CA ALA A 7 11.28 -6.12 3.46
C ALA A 7 10.48 -5.62 4.67
N ALA A 8 10.04 -4.35 4.64
CA ALA A 8 9.30 -3.79 5.77
C ALA A 8 7.95 -4.47 5.98
N ILE A 9 7.35 -5.06 4.94
CA ILE A 9 6.06 -5.72 5.08
C ILE A 9 6.15 -6.92 6.03
N ARG A 10 7.30 -7.57 6.05
CA ARG A 10 7.54 -8.72 6.92
C ARG A 10 7.82 -8.30 8.36
N GLN A 11 8.58 -7.23 8.53
CA GLN A 11 9.04 -6.79 9.84
C GLN A 11 8.07 -5.84 10.52
N ASN A 12 7.37 -5.02 9.76
CA ASN A 12 6.53 -3.95 10.28
C ASN A 12 5.12 -4.00 9.71
N TYR A 13 4.56 -5.20 9.59
CA TYR A 13 3.25 -5.38 8.97
C TYR A 13 2.17 -4.49 9.61
N ASN A 14 2.09 -4.48 10.94
CA ASN A 14 1.03 -3.72 11.62
C ASN A 14 1.17 -2.22 11.35
N GLU A 15 2.38 -1.73 11.33
CA GLU A 15 2.64 -0.32 11.08
C GLU A 15 2.23 0.07 9.67
N ILE A 16 2.55 -0.77 8.70
CA ILE A 16 2.18 -0.53 7.31
C ILE A 16 0.67 -0.62 7.13
N ALA A 17 0.04 -1.62 7.77
CA ALA A 17 -1.41 -1.78 7.69
C ALA A 17 -2.13 -0.57 8.29
N ASP A 18 -1.66 -0.09 9.44
CA ASP A 18 -2.26 1.08 10.06
C ASP A 18 -2.11 2.33 9.18
N LEU A 19 -0.96 2.49 8.56
CA LEU A 19 -0.73 3.61 7.66
C LEU A 19 -1.65 3.54 6.45
N CYS A 20 -1.86 2.35 5.88
CA CYS A 20 -2.79 2.17 4.77
C CYS A 20 -4.22 2.58 5.15
N ARG A 21 -4.67 2.19 6.34
CA ARG A 21 -6.02 2.53 6.79
C ARG A 21 -6.17 4.01 7.09
N LYS A 22 -5.13 4.58 7.71
CA LYS A 22 -5.15 5.97 8.12
C LYS A 22 -5.14 6.93 6.94
N THR A 23 -4.34 6.65 5.94
CA THR A 23 -4.20 7.52 4.78
C THR A 23 -5.20 7.21 3.67
N ALA A 24 -5.76 6.00 3.65
CA ALA A 24 -6.62 5.51 2.57
C ALA A 24 -5.94 5.63 1.22
N GLU A 25 -4.62 5.45 1.20
CA GLU A 25 -3.81 5.52 -0.01
C GLU A 25 -2.89 4.31 -0.10
N PRO A 26 -2.47 3.93 -1.31
CA PRO A 26 -1.54 2.82 -1.46
C PRO A 26 -0.14 3.19 -0.96
N ILE A 27 0.56 2.18 -0.46
CA ILE A 27 1.97 2.30 -0.11
C ILE A 27 2.75 1.53 -1.16
N PHE A 28 3.76 2.17 -1.71
CA PHE A 28 4.58 1.55 -2.75
C PHE A 28 5.78 0.88 -2.09
N LEU A 29 5.97 -0.39 -2.39
CA LEU A 29 7.11 -1.14 -1.86
C LEU A 29 8.17 -1.26 -2.94
N THR A 30 9.41 -1.06 -2.55
CA THR A 30 10.52 -1.07 -3.47
C THR A 30 11.52 -2.16 -3.10
N LYS A 31 12.23 -2.64 -4.10
CA LYS A 31 13.30 -3.60 -3.94
C LYS A 31 14.45 -3.19 -4.85
N ASN A 32 15.64 -3.03 -4.26
CA ASN A 32 16.82 -2.58 -5.00
C ASN A 32 16.58 -1.26 -5.75
N GLY A 33 15.83 -0.35 -5.11
CA GLY A 33 15.56 0.96 -5.69
C GLY A 33 14.49 1.00 -6.75
N GLU A 34 13.86 -0.14 -7.04
CA GLU A 34 12.82 -0.21 -8.07
C GLU A 34 11.47 -0.57 -7.46
N GLY A 35 10.39 -0.15 -8.13
CA GLY A 35 9.05 -0.51 -7.71
C GLY A 35 8.86 -2.02 -7.76
N ASP A 36 8.32 -2.57 -6.69
CA ASP A 36 8.16 -4.02 -6.54
C ASP A 36 6.68 -4.37 -6.36
N LEU A 37 6.06 -3.84 -5.31
CA LEU A 37 4.68 -4.15 -4.96
C LEU A 37 3.93 -2.90 -4.53
N VAL A 38 2.61 -3.01 -4.51
CA VAL A 38 1.74 -1.97 -3.96
C VAL A 38 0.87 -2.62 -2.89
N VAL A 39 0.74 -1.96 -1.74
CA VAL A 39 -0.09 -2.42 -0.64
C VAL A 39 -1.15 -1.38 -0.34
N MET A 40 -2.38 -1.81 -0.15
CA MET A 40 -3.45 -0.92 0.29
C MET A 40 -4.49 -1.73 1.06
N ASP A 41 -5.31 -1.04 1.87
CA ASP A 41 -6.36 -1.75 2.57
C ASP A 41 -7.51 -2.06 1.62
N ILE A 42 -8.32 -3.04 2.01
CA ILE A 42 -9.39 -3.56 1.15
C ILE A 42 -10.41 -2.49 0.77
N GLU A 43 -10.76 -1.62 1.71
CA GLU A 43 -11.74 -0.58 1.42
C GLU A 43 -11.23 0.41 0.38
N THR A 44 -9.96 0.77 0.47
CA THR A 44 -9.34 1.65 -0.53
C THR A 44 -9.35 1.00 -1.90
N TYR A 45 -9.00 -0.29 -1.96
CA TYR A 45 -9.00 -1.03 -3.20
C TYR A 45 -10.40 -1.07 -3.82
N ASN A 46 -11.41 -1.41 -3.02
CA ASN A 46 -12.78 -1.48 -3.50
C ASN A 46 -13.28 -0.14 -4.02
N ARG A 47 -12.92 0.94 -3.34
CA ARG A 47 -13.31 2.28 -3.77
C ARG A 47 -12.70 2.64 -5.11
N ARG A 48 -11.43 2.29 -5.31
CA ARG A 48 -10.75 2.52 -6.58
C ARG A 48 -11.40 1.72 -7.71
N GLU A 49 -11.75 0.47 -7.43
CA GLU A 49 -12.43 -0.36 -8.43
C GLU A 49 -13.75 0.25 -8.86
N LYS A 50 -14.53 0.77 -7.90
CA LYS A 50 -15.79 1.43 -8.23
C LYS A 50 -15.59 2.67 -9.07
N MET A 51 -14.56 3.44 -8.81
CA MET A 51 -14.27 4.64 -9.57
C MET A 51 -13.83 4.32 -10.99
N LEU A 52 -13.21 3.16 -11.20
CA LEU A 52 -12.74 2.76 -12.52
C LEU A 52 -13.81 2.07 -13.34
N LYS A 53 -14.91 1.67 -12.73
CA LYS A 53 -16.03 1.02 -13.41
C LYS A 53 -17.13 2.01 -13.73
N LEU A 54 -16.85 2.90 -14.61
CA LEU A 54 -17.88 3.86 -15.05
C LEU A 54 -18.66 3.36 -16.25
#